data_0c6f2e0561bb15bb95a8db2a7094a302
#
_entry.id   0c6f2e0561bb15bb95a8db2a7094a302
#
_cell.length_a   1.000
_cell.length_b   1.000
_cell.length_c   1.000
_cell.angle_alpha   90.00
_cell.angle_beta   90.00
_cell.angle_gamma   90.00
#
_symmetry.space_group_name_H-M   'P 1'
#
loop_
_entity.id
_entity.type
_entity.pdbx_description
1 polymer ?
#
loop_
_entity_poly.entity_id
_entity_poly.type
_entity_poly.pdbx_seq_one_letter_code
_entity_poly.pdbx_strand_id
1 'polypeptide(L)'
;MTVPGTFRKAVEAKDLSAITGSLDPGIEFHSPVMVKPYHGRDSVAALLGVLLEVFEDFHYTDELVSAGRPDAPAQALIFNARVMGKAVQGLDLLRFGDNGLVTGLTVMVRPLPAAMTLARAVGRT
;
A
#
# COMPACT_ATOMS: atom_id res chain seq x y z
N MET A 1 -7.87 -16.85 12.28
CA MET A 1 -6.71 -16.83 11.39
C MET A 1 -5.91 -15.56 11.61
N THR A 2 -4.60 -15.69 11.70
CA THR A 2 -3.72 -14.53 11.91
C THR A 2 -3.35 -13.92 10.56
N VAL A 3 -3.52 -12.60 10.45
CA VAL A 3 -3.12 -11.88 9.24
C VAL A 3 -1.61 -11.64 9.30
N PRO A 4 -0.87 -11.96 8.21
CA PRO A 4 0.58 -11.75 8.19
C PRO A 4 0.96 -10.28 8.35
N GLY A 5 2.05 -10.03 9.06
CA GLY A 5 2.58 -8.68 9.26
C GLY A 5 3.78 -8.35 8.39
N THR A 6 4.12 -9.22 7.43
CA THR A 6 5.33 -9.09 6.61
C THR A 6 5.32 -7.84 5.73
N PHE A 7 4.18 -7.50 5.13
CA PHE A 7 4.09 -6.32 4.28
C PHE A 7 4.38 -5.05 5.09
N ARG A 8 3.72 -4.89 6.24
CA ARG A 8 3.91 -3.72 7.11
C ARG A 8 5.37 -3.57 7.53
N LYS A 9 5.97 -4.65 8.00
CA LYS A 9 7.37 -4.63 8.46
C LYS A 9 8.31 -4.24 7.33
N ALA A 10 8.07 -4.76 6.12
CA ALA A 10 8.88 -4.44 4.96
C ALA A 10 8.77 -2.96 4.57
N VAL A 11 7.55 -2.40 4.62
CA VAL A 11 7.34 -0.98 4.33
C VAL A 11 8.01 -0.11 5.40
N GLU A 12 7.86 -0.46 6.67
CA GLU A 12 8.48 0.29 7.77
C GLU A 12 10.00 0.29 7.68
N ALA A 13 10.58 -0.82 7.19
CA ALA A 13 12.01 -0.95 6.97
C ALA A 13 12.47 -0.32 5.65
N LYS A 14 11.54 0.11 4.80
CA LYS A 14 11.81 0.61 3.44
C LYS A 14 12.61 -0.40 2.62
N ASP A 15 12.30 -1.69 2.81
CA ASP A 15 12.99 -2.80 2.17
C ASP A 15 12.17 -3.26 0.96
N LEU A 16 12.49 -2.74 -0.22
CA LEU A 16 11.73 -3.05 -1.44
C LEU A 16 11.78 -4.54 -1.79
N SER A 17 12.89 -5.21 -1.53
CA SER A 17 13.00 -6.64 -1.78
C SER A 17 12.02 -7.43 -0.91
N ALA A 18 11.94 -7.08 0.38
CA ALA A 18 11.00 -7.72 1.30
C ALA A 18 9.54 -7.39 0.94
N ILE A 19 9.27 -6.14 0.52
CA ILE A 19 7.95 -5.77 0.04
C ILE A 19 7.56 -6.65 -1.15
N THR A 20 8.43 -6.73 -2.15
CA THR A 20 8.20 -7.53 -3.35
C THR A 20 7.93 -8.99 -2.99
N GLY A 21 8.69 -9.53 -2.06
CA GLY A 21 8.52 -10.92 -1.60
C GLY A 21 7.21 -11.17 -0.88
N SER A 22 6.55 -10.13 -0.35
CA SER A 22 5.25 -10.25 0.33
C SER A 22 4.07 -10.22 -0.64
N LEU A 23 4.31 -9.90 -1.91
CA LEU A 23 3.26 -9.77 -2.92
C LEU A 23 3.04 -11.08 -3.68
N ASP A 24 1.78 -11.40 -3.93
CA ASP A 24 1.45 -12.52 -4.81
C ASP A 24 1.86 -12.17 -6.24
N PRO A 25 2.35 -13.16 -7.04
CA PRO A 25 2.70 -12.89 -8.44
C PRO A 25 1.57 -12.27 -9.27
N GLY A 26 0.31 -12.57 -8.94
CA GLY A 26 -0.86 -12.04 -9.62
C GLY A 26 -1.52 -10.86 -8.93
N ILE A 27 -0.82 -10.17 -8.05
CA ILE A 27 -1.41 -9.06 -7.27
C ILE A 27 -2.07 -8.01 -8.16
N GLU A 28 -3.18 -7.47 -7.68
CA GLU A 28 -3.88 -6.34 -8.28
C GLU A 28 -3.79 -5.13 -7.35
N PHE A 29 -3.34 -4.02 -7.89
CA PHE A 29 -3.14 -2.78 -7.11
C PHE A 29 -4.06 -1.68 -7.63
N HIS A 30 -4.85 -1.11 -6.73
CA HIS A 30 -5.73 0.02 -7.01
C HIS A 30 -5.15 1.29 -6.39
N SER A 31 -4.71 2.20 -7.26
CA SER A 31 -4.12 3.47 -6.88
C SER A 31 -5.19 4.50 -6.53
N PRO A 32 -4.92 5.45 -5.63
CA PRO A 32 -5.87 6.53 -5.34
C PRO A 32 -6.03 7.53 -6.48
N VAL A 33 -5.14 7.49 -7.49
CA VAL A 33 -5.11 8.52 -8.54
C VAL A 33 -5.34 7.97 -9.94
N MET A 34 -5.29 6.64 -10.12
CA MET A 34 -5.50 5.99 -11.41
C MET A 34 -6.75 5.14 -11.37
N VAL A 35 -7.57 5.23 -12.43
CA VAL A 35 -8.80 4.43 -12.52
C VAL A 35 -8.46 2.96 -12.81
N LYS A 36 -7.51 2.73 -13.73
CA LYS A 36 -7.16 1.38 -14.15
C LYS A 36 -6.18 0.75 -13.15
N PRO A 37 -6.43 -0.48 -12.68
CA PRO A 37 -5.52 -1.12 -11.73
C PRO A 37 -4.22 -1.56 -12.39
N TYR A 38 -3.19 -1.70 -11.56
CA TYR A 38 -1.92 -2.31 -11.94
C TYR A 38 -2.01 -3.81 -11.66
N HIS A 39 -1.45 -4.62 -12.54
CA HIS A 39 -1.46 -6.08 -12.39
C HIS A 39 -0.04 -6.62 -12.36
N GLY A 40 0.19 -7.59 -11.49
CA GLY A 40 1.44 -8.33 -11.45
C GLY A 40 2.44 -7.75 -10.48
N ARG A 41 3.23 -8.65 -9.90
CA ARG A 41 4.18 -8.32 -8.83
C ARG A 41 5.21 -7.28 -9.28
N ASP A 42 5.78 -7.44 -10.47
CA ASP A 42 6.86 -6.56 -10.91
C ASP A 42 6.37 -5.13 -11.13
N SER A 43 5.21 -4.99 -11.76
CA SER A 43 4.60 -3.69 -12.01
C SER A 43 4.23 -2.99 -10.70
N VAL A 44 3.63 -3.72 -9.77
CA VAL A 44 3.23 -3.19 -8.47
C VAL A 44 4.46 -2.83 -7.63
N ALA A 45 5.49 -3.69 -7.63
CA ALA A 45 6.71 -3.42 -6.88
C ALA A 45 7.42 -2.16 -7.38
N ALA A 46 7.44 -1.94 -8.69
CA ALA A 46 8.03 -0.73 -9.26
C ALA A 46 7.31 0.52 -8.77
N LEU A 47 5.97 0.49 -8.74
CA LEU A 47 5.18 1.61 -8.24
C LEU A 47 5.40 1.83 -6.75
N LEU A 48 5.42 0.77 -5.95
CA LEU A 48 5.67 0.89 -4.51
C LEU A 48 7.06 1.48 -4.24
N GLY A 49 8.05 1.14 -5.06
CA GLY A 49 9.38 1.76 -4.97
C GLY A 49 9.33 3.27 -5.17
N VAL A 50 8.55 3.74 -6.14
CA VAL A 50 8.36 5.16 -6.38
C VAL A 50 7.67 5.82 -5.17
N LEU A 51 6.64 5.18 -4.61
CA LEU A 51 5.92 5.72 -3.46
C LEU A 51 6.81 5.82 -2.23
N LEU A 52 7.73 4.87 -2.02
CA LEU A 52 8.68 4.94 -0.91
C LEU A 52 9.57 6.19 -1.01
N GLU A 53 9.90 6.63 -2.23
CA GLU A 53 10.71 7.83 -2.43
C GLU A 53 9.90 9.11 -2.29
N VAL A 54 8.63 9.06 -2.72
CA VAL A 54 7.76 10.25 -2.76
C VAL A 54 7.23 10.61 -1.37
N PHE A 55 6.86 9.61 -0.56
CA PHE A 55 6.35 9.87 0.78
C PHE A 55 7.47 10.27 1.74
N GLU A 56 7.23 11.34 2.50
CA GLU A 56 8.12 11.86 3.55
C GLU A 56 7.49 11.55 4.91
N ASP A 57 8.31 11.18 5.89
CA ASP A 57 7.89 10.91 7.26
C ASP A 57 6.74 9.89 7.34
N PHE A 58 6.77 8.90 6.48
CA PHE A 58 5.75 7.86 6.41
C PHE A 58 5.76 7.00 7.67
N HIS A 59 4.60 6.86 8.31
CA HIS A 59 4.46 5.96 9.45
C HIS A 59 3.03 5.47 9.58
N TYR A 60 2.87 4.22 9.98
CA TYR A 60 1.57 3.64 10.25
C TYR A 60 1.10 4.03 11.64
N THR A 61 -0.19 4.39 11.76
CA THR A 61 -0.81 4.79 13.02
C THR A 61 -1.77 3.75 13.56
N ASP A 62 -2.37 2.94 12.68
CA ASP A 62 -3.38 1.96 13.06
C ASP A 62 -3.29 0.74 12.17
N GLU A 63 -3.68 -0.39 12.75
CA GLU A 63 -3.76 -1.66 12.04
C GLU A 63 -5.07 -2.33 12.44
N LEU A 64 -5.95 -2.55 11.44
CA LEU A 64 -7.23 -3.19 11.65
C LEU A 64 -7.30 -4.48 10.83
N VAL A 65 -7.96 -5.47 11.38
CA VAL A 65 -8.13 -6.77 10.74
C VAL A 65 -9.62 -7.03 10.58
N SER A 66 -10.00 -7.60 9.43
CA SER A 66 -11.40 -7.90 9.14
C SER A 66 -11.98 -8.86 10.18
N ALA A 67 -13.23 -8.62 10.57
CA ALA A 67 -13.99 -9.48 11.46
C ALA A 67 -14.99 -10.30 10.64
N GLY A 68 -15.26 -11.52 11.08
CA GLY A 68 -16.33 -12.35 10.51
C GLY A 68 -16.05 -13.01 9.18
N ARG A 69 -14.82 -12.90 8.65
CA ARG A 69 -14.44 -13.55 7.40
C ARG A 69 -13.06 -14.20 7.52
N PRO A 70 -12.92 -15.22 8.36
CA PRO A 70 -11.61 -15.85 8.57
C PRO A 70 -11.06 -16.55 7.33
N ASP A 71 -11.94 -16.92 6.37
CA ASP A 71 -11.57 -17.54 5.10
C ASP A 71 -11.06 -16.54 4.07
N ALA A 72 -11.28 -15.24 4.29
CA ALA A 72 -10.89 -14.18 3.36
C ALA A 72 -10.36 -12.98 4.15
N PRO A 73 -9.21 -13.14 4.83
CA PRO A 73 -8.71 -12.10 5.71
C PRO A 73 -8.32 -10.84 4.95
N ALA A 74 -8.58 -9.69 5.57
CA ALA A 74 -8.17 -8.39 5.06
C ALA A 74 -7.57 -7.60 6.20
N GLN A 75 -6.69 -6.67 5.86
CA GLN A 75 -6.03 -5.80 6.82
C GLN A 75 -6.08 -4.37 6.29
N ALA A 76 -6.39 -3.43 7.17
CA ALA A 76 -6.33 -2.01 6.85
C ALA A 76 -5.22 -1.38 7.67
N LEU A 77 -4.25 -0.78 7.01
CA LEU A 77 -3.14 -0.07 7.64
C LEU A 77 -3.31 1.42 7.38
N ILE A 78 -3.57 2.18 8.42
CA ILE A 78 -3.73 3.63 8.31
C ILE A 78 -2.37 4.28 8.53
N PHE A 79 -2.03 5.23 7.66
CA PHE A 79 -0.74 5.90 7.72
C PHE A 79 -0.87 7.41 7.64
N ASN A 80 0.12 8.09 8.17
CA ASN A 80 0.34 9.51 7.97
C ASN A 80 1.68 9.69 7.26
N ALA A 81 1.75 10.71 6.42
CA ALA A 81 2.96 11.05 5.68
C ALA A 81 2.88 12.50 5.22
N ARG A 82 3.89 12.92 4.47
CA ARG A 82 3.86 14.18 3.73
C ARG A 82 4.28 13.92 2.30
N VAL A 83 3.76 14.73 1.39
CA VAL A 83 4.16 14.72 -0.01
C VAL A 83 4.42 16.18 -0.40
N MET A 84 5.67 16.47 -0.78
CA MET A 84 6.08 17.84 -1.11
C MET A 84 5.66 18.84 -0.01
N GLY A 85 5.85 18.41 1.24
CA GLY A 85 5.54 19.22 2.42
C GLY A 85 4.08 19.23 2.84
N LYS A 86 3.16 18.64 2.08
CA LYS A 86 1.73 18.61 2.42
C LYS A 86 1.37 17.36 3.20
N ALA A 87 0.63 17.54 4.28
CA ALA A 87 0.18 16.42 5.12
C ALA A 87 -0.82 15.55 4.35
N VAL A 88 -0.63 14.24 4.44
CA VAL A 88 -1.51 13.25 3.81
C VAL A 88 -1.80 12.14 4.80
N GLN A 89 -3.04 11.70 4.83
CA GLN A 89 -3.45 10.51 5.56
C GLN A 89 -3.94 9.48 4.56
N GLY A 90 -3.53 8.24 4.73
CA GLY A 90 -3.93 7.20 3.81
C GLY A 90 -4.27 5.90 4.51
N LEU A 91 -4.76 4.98 3.70
CA LEU A 91 -5.15 3.65 4.14
C LEU A 91 -4.73 2.65 3.09
N ASP A 92 -3.93 1.67 3.50
CA ASP A 92 -3.61 0.50 2.67
C ASP A 92 -4.58 -0.61 3.03
N LEU A 93 -5.44 -0.99 2.09
CA LEU A 93 -6.34 -2.13 2.26
C LEU A 93 -5.71 -3.34 1.58
N LEU A 94 -5.35 -4.35 2.38
CA LEU A 94 -4.67 -5.54 1.89
C LEU A 94 -5.61 -6.74 1.91
N ARG A 95 -5.59 -7.52 0.83
CA ARG A 95 -6.22 -8.84 0.75
C ARG A 95 -5.13 -9.89 0.63
N PHE A 96 -5.34 -11.03 1.28
CA PHE A 96 -4.33 -12.09 1.33
C PHE A 96 -4.87 -13.37 0.70
N GLY A 97 -4.00 -14.10 0.02
CA GLY A 97 -4.30 -15.44 -0.46
C GLY A 97 -4.02 -16.49 0.61
N ASP A 98 -4.28 -17.74 0.26
CA ASP A 98 -4.12 -18.88 1.18
C ASP A 98 -2.67 -19.04 1.66
N ASN A 99 -1.72 -18.60 0.84
CA ASN A 99 -0.29 -18.67 1.16
C ASN A 99 0.21 -17.49 1.98
N GLY A 100 -0.68 -16.56 2.35
CA GLY A 100 -0.32 -15.38 3.13
C GLY A 100 0.27 -14.24 2.33
N LEU A 101 0.37 -14.37 1.01
CA LEU A 101 0.85 -13.28 0.15
C LEU A 101 -0.28 -12.31 -0.16
N VAL A 102 0.08 -11.05 -0.43
CA VAL A 102 -0.88 -9.99 -0.73
C VAL A 102 -1.38 -10.16 -2.16
N THR A 103 -2.65 -10.49 -2.31
CA THR A 103 -3.29 -10.68 -3.62
C THR A 103 -3.97 -9.43 -4.12
N GLY A 104 -4.32 -8.51 -3.22
CA GLY A 104 -4.94 -7.25 -3.58
C GLY A 104 -4.50 -6.15 -2.64
N LEU A 105 -4.21 -4.98 -3.19
CA LEU A 105 -3.81 -3.80 -2.42
C LEU A 105 -4.54 -2.60 -3.00
N THR A 106 -5.33 -1.93 -2.16
CA THR A 106 -6.00 -0.69 -2.52
C THR A 106 -5.48 0.41 -1.61
N VAL A 107 -5.05 1.52 -2.18
CA VAL A 107 -4.57 2.67 -1.41
C VAL A 107 -5.55 3.82 -1.58
N MET A 108 -6.00 4.37 -0.44
CA MET A 108 -6.87 5.53 -0.38
C MET A 108 -6.13 6.64 0.35
N VAL A 109 -6.28 7.87 -0.11
CA VAL A 109 -5.61 9.01 0.53
C VAL A 109 -6.55 10.20 0.67
N ARG A 110 -6.30 11.01 1.68
CA ARG A 110 -7.00 12.25 1.93
C ARG A 110 -6.02 13.33 2.42
N PRO A 111 -6.34 14.63 2.35
CA PRO A 111 -7.47 15.22 1.64
C PRO A 111 -7.21 15.33 0.12
N LEU A 112 -8.21 15.75 -0.63
CA LEU A 112 -8.12 15.82 -2.09
C LEU A 112 -6.90 16.61 -2.60
N PRO A 113 -6.57 17.80 -2.06
CA PRO A 113 -5.38 18.53 -2.54
C PRO A 113 -4.09 17.74 -2.36
N ALA A 114 -3.96 16.97 -1.28
CA ALA A 114 -2.78 16.12 -1.06
C ALA A 114 -2.76 14.96 -2.06
N ALA A 115 -3.91 14.37 -2.37
CA ALA A 115 -4.00 13.32 -3.38
C ALA A 115 -3.59 13.83 -4.76
N MET A 116 -3.97 15.06 -5.10
CA MET A 116 -3.55 15.69 -6.37
C MET A 116 -2.06 15.96 -6.39
N THR A 117 -1.48 16.39 -5.28
CA THR A 117 -0.04 16.57 -5.16
C THR A 117 0.70 15.24 -5.32
N LEU A 118 0.17 14.19 -4.71
CA LEU A 118 0.72 12.84 -4.84
C LEU A 118 0.72 12.40 -6.31
N ALA A 119 -0.39 12.63 -7.02
CA ALA A 119 -0.48 12.28 -8.44
C ALA A 119 0.60 12.97 -9.26
N ARG A 120 0.85 14.25 -9.01
CA ARG A 120 1.90 15.00 -9.70
C ARG A 120 3.29 14.47 -9.36
N ALA A 121 3.54 14.18 -8.09
CA ALA A 121 4.84 13.70 -7.64
C ALA A 121 5.18 12.33 -8.25
N VAL A 122 4.21 11.42 -8.29
CA VAL A 122 4.38 10.09 -8.90
C VAL A 122 4.58 10.22 -10.41
N GLY A 123 3.86 11.12 -11.06
CA GLY A 123 3.97 11.33 -12.50
C GLY A 123 5.31 11.91 -12.95
N ARG A 124 6.12 12.44 -12.03
CA ARG A 124 7.45 13.00 -12.35
C ARG A 124 8.56 11.96 -12.28
N THR A 125 8.24 10.81 -11.78
CA THR A 125 9.20 9.72 -11.66
C THR A 125 8.92 8.63 -12.71
#